data_5f0f32baf79177b853bff8a87e0d0662
#
_entry.id   5f0f32baf79177b853bff8a87e0d0662
#
_cell.length_a   1.000
_cell.length_b   1.000
_cell.length_c   1.000
_cell.angle_alpha   90.00
_cell.angle_beta   90.00
_cell.angle_gamma   90.00
#
_symmetry.space_group_name_H-M   'P 1'
#
loop_
_entity.id
_entity.type
_entity.pdbx_description
1 polymer ?
#
loop_
_entity_poly.entity_id
_entity_poly.type
_entity_poly.pdbx_seq_one_letter_code
_entity_poly.pdbx_strand_id
1 'polypeptide(L)'
;MKHSFLFSCVLSGMALLLSGLLLSGCSRAPVNEPVDEPLELAAAMGGDTLGYARADGVIPFDFPSDYGAHPDFKTEWWYFTGNLFSDDGRRFGYELTLFRSAMAPPDSLYAVEEGWTTRQLYMGHFSLADPATGTFHAFERFSRGAAGLAGAESPPFRIWLNDWDMASVDPSRADELFPLRLQSEENGVAIDLTLNAIKPIVLQGDQGWDPKGAGAGNASYYYSFTRLETEGTVTVPDGSFDVTGQSWKDHEWSTSALGPDEIGWDWFALQLDDGREIM
;
A
#
# COMPACT_ATOMS: atom_id res chain seq x y z
N MET A 1 -65.98 45.46 27.58
CA MET A 1 -64.52 45.56 27.69
C MET A 1 -63.90 44.49 28.58
N LYS A 2 -64.42 43.24 28.61
CA LYS A 2 -63.88 42.13 29.41
C LYS A 2 -63.47 40.86 28.61
N HIS A 3 -63.66 40.87 27.31
CA HIS A 3 -63.33 39.71 26.47
C HIS A 3 -62.02 39.81 25.68
N SER A 4 -61.38 40.98 25.58
CA SER A 4 -60.15 41.18 24.84
C SER A 4 -58.88 40.79 25.63
N PHE A 5 -58.92 40.74 26.94
CA PHE A 5 -57.73 40.43 27.75
C PHE A 5 -57.42 38.93 27.90
N LEU A 6 -58.46 38.06 27.83
CA LEU A 6 -58.28 36.62 27.90
C LEU A 6 -57.69 36.00 26.63
N PHE A 7 -57.93 36.60 25.45
CA PHE A 7 -57.41 36.10 24.19
C PHE A 7 -55.91 36.42 24.00
N SER A 8 -55.45 37.53 24.59
CA SER A 8 -54.02 37.87 24.47
C SER A 8 -53.12 37.03 25.34
N CYS A 9 -53.58 36.55 26.49
CA CYS A 9 -52.80 35.67 27.38
C CYS A 9 -52.68 34.23 26.86
N VAL A 10 -53.69 33.71 26.15
CA VAL A 10 -53.65 32.36 25.56
C VAL A 10 -52.72 32.29 24.37
N LEU A 11 -52.65 33.30 23.52
CA LEU A 11 -51.70 33.37 22.40
C LEU A 11 -50.26 33.52 22.87
N SER A 12 -49.99 34.28 23.95
CA SER A 12 -48.63 34.39 24.48
C SER A 12 -48.14 33.12 25.15
N GLY A 13 -49.03 32.34 25.81
CA GLY A 13 -48.69 31.05 26.41
C GLY A 13 -48.39 29.94 25.35
N MET A 14 -49.12 29.95 24.24
CA MET A 14 -48.92 29.01 23.15
C MET A 14 -47.64 29.27 22.33
N ALA A 15 -47.23 30.54 22.17
CA ALA A 15 -45.98 30.92 21.51
C ALA A 15 -44.75 30.53 22.35
N LEU A 16 -44.83 30.57 23.67
CA LEU A 16 -43.75 30.12 24.56
C LEU A 16 -43.61 28.60 24.61
N LEU A 17 -44.71 27.83 24.47
CA LEU A 17 -44.69 26.37 24.40
C LEU A 17 -44.13 25.85 23.04
N LEU A 18 -44.39 26.53 21.93
CA LEU A 18 -43.82 26.16 20.65
C LEU A 18 -42.31 26.53 20.54
N SER A 19 -41.85 27.55 21.22
CA SER A 19 -40.42 27.90 21.28
C SER A 19 -39.59 26.93 22.11
N GLY A 20 -40.20 26.26 23.12
CA GLY A 20 -39.53 25.25 23.92
C GLY A 20 -39.34 23.88 23.24
N LEU A 21 -40.18 23.56 22.25
CA LEU A 21 -40.08 22.28 21.52
C LEU A 21 -39.05 22.30 20.38
N LEU A 22 -38.59 23.47 19.96
CA LEU A 22 -37.58 23.59 18.89
C LEU A 22 -36.12 23.54 19.37
N LEU A 23 -35.87 23.53 20.66
CA LEU A 23 -34.53 23.50 21.27
C LEU A 23 -34.11 22.10 21.76
N SER A 24 -34.95 21.07 21.63
CA SER A 24 -34.66 19.73 22.13
C SER A 24 -34.14 18.76 21.08
N GLY A 25 -33.73 19.22 19.89
CA GLY A 25 -33.46 18.40 18.73
C GLY A 25 -32.04 18.41 18.22
N CYS A 26 -31.02 18.68 19.06
CA CYS A 26 -29.62 18.45 18.68
C CYS A 26 -28.87 17.80 19.85
N SER A 27 -29.22 16.57 20.20
CA SER A 27 -28.23 15.71 20.82
C SER A 27 -27.19 15.40 19.73
N ARG A 28 -26.05 16.09 19.78
CA ARG A 28 -24.87 15.67 19.05
C ARG A 28 -24.61 14.23 19.44
N ALA A 29 -24.76 13.31 18.49
CA ALA A 29 -24.16 11.99 18.63
C ALA A 29 -22.70 12.20 19.06
N PRO A 30 -22.15 11.38 19.96
CA PRO A 30 -20.74 11.48 20.27
C PRO A 30 -20.01 11.38 18.93
N VAL A 31 -19.27 12.42 18.57
CA VAL A 31 -18.27 12.34 17.53
C VAL A 31 -17.31 11.30 18.09
N ASN A 32 -17.32 10.09 17.53
CA ASN A 32 -16.22 9.18 17.77
C ASN A 32 -14.97 9.98 17.40
N GLU A 33 -14.15 10.26 18.40
CA GLU A 33 -12.82 10.77 18.13
C GLU A 33 -12.20 9.79 17.12
N PRO A 34 -11.51 10.28 16.08
CA PRO A 34 -10.79 9.39 15.18
C PRO A 34 -9.90 8.53 16.06
N VAL A 35 -10.04 7.24 15.95
CA VAL A 35 -9.12 6.30 16.57
C VAL A 35 -7.82 6.48 15.81
N ASP A 36 -6.93 7.28 16.38
CA ASP A 36 -5.58 7.58 15.86
C ASP A 36 -4.63 6.39 16.18
N GLU A 37 -5.16 5.16 16.07
CA GLU A 37 -4.29 3.99 16.07
C GLU A 37 -3.88 3.72 14.63
N PRO A 38 -2.58 3.73 14.33
CA PRO A 38 -2.10 3.34 13.00
C PRO A 38 -2.66 1.96 12.66
N LEU A 39 -3.15 1.81 11.44
CA LEU A 39 -3.65 0.52 10.96
C LEU A 39 -2.44 -0.41 10.90
N GLU A 40 -2.26 -1.23 11.93
CA GLU A 40 -1.16 -2.18 11.99
C GLU A 40 -1.22 -3.10 10.76
N LEU A 41 -0.17 -3.11 9.94
CA LEU A 41 -0.05 -3.97 8.75
C LEU A 41 -0.38 -5.43 9.11
N ALA A 42 0.09 -5.91 10.26
CA ALA A 42 -0.19 -7.24 10.76
C ALA A 42 -1.69 -7.48 10.99
N ALA A 43 -2.45 -6.46 11.44
CA ALA A 43 -3.90 -6.54 11.61
C ALA A 43 -4.62 -6.56 10.26
N ALA A 44 -4.16 -5.78 9.27
CA ALA A 44 -4.70 -5.80 7.92
C ALA A 44 -4.43 -7.15 7.19
N MET A 45 -3.28 -7.77 7.46
CA MET A 45 -2.89 -9.08 6.91
C MET A 45 -3.50 -10.26 7.67
N GLY A 46 -3.96 -10.07 8.91
CA GLY A 46 -4.62 -11.06 9.74
C GLY A 46 -6.09 -11.31 9.39
N GLY A 47 -6.82 -12.02 10.26
CA GLY A 47 -8.26 -12.24 10.20
C GLY A 47 -8.68 -13.46 9.36
N ASP A 48 -9.96 -13.50 8.94
CA ASP A 48 -10.54 -14.66 8.25
C ASP A 48 -9.86 -14.92 6.90
N THR A 49 -9.46 -16.16 6.68
CA THR A 49 -8.80 -16.63 5.45
C THR A 49 -9.71 -17.50 4.59
N LEU A 50 -10.96 -17.71 5.01
CA LEU A 50 -11.91 -18.57 4.31
C LEU A 50 -12.34 -17.99 2.96
N GLY A 51 -12.32 -18.81 1.93
CA GLY A 51 -12.76 -18.44 0.58
C GLY A 51 -11.70 -17.73 -0.27
N TYR A 52 -10.47 -17.55 0.25
CA TYR A 52 -9.32 -17.08 -0.53
C TYR A 52 -8.45 -18.24 -1.01
N ALA A 53 -7.74 -18.04 -2.10
CA ALA A 53 -6.69 -18.96 -2.55
C ALA A 53 -5.57 -19.06 -1.50
N ARG A 54 -4.87 -20.17 -1.47
CA ARG A 54 -3.77 -20.43 -0.54
C ARG A 54 -2.53 -20.92 -1.29
N ALA A 55 -1.37 -20.58 -0.76
CA ALA A 55 -0.11 -21.06 -1.28
C ALA A 55 0.18 -22.48 -0.72
N ASP A 56 -0.42 -23.50 -1.33
CA ASP A 56 -0.41 -24.89 -0.82
C ASP A 56 0.74 -25.75 -1.38
N GLY A 57 1.60 -25.20 -2.25
CA GLY A 57 2.74 -25.90 -2.84
C GLY A 57 3.32 -25.15 -4.04
N VAL A 58 4.36 -25.73 -4.64
CA VAL A 58 5.04 -25.15 -5.80
C VAL A 58 4.10 -25.05 -7.00
N ILE A 59 4.09 -23.89 -7.66
CA ILE A 59 3.41 -23.63 -8.91
C ILE A 59 4.41 -23.11 -9.96
N PRO A 60 4.16 -23.29 -11.25
CA PRO A 60 4.90 -22.55 -12.26
C PRO A 60 4.49 -21.08 -12.24
N PHE A 61 5.46 -20.17 -12.25
CA PHE A 61 5.21 -18.75 -12.46
C PHE A 61 5.01 -18.46 -13.95
N ASP A 62 4.08 -17.58 -14.27
CA ASP A 62 3.73 -17.16 -15.63
C ASP A 62 4.04 -15.65 -15.83
N PHE A 63 5.27 -15.35 -16.21
CA PHE A 63 5.64 -13.98 -16.53
C PHE A 63 5.30 -13.64 -17.99
N PRO A 64 4.73 -12.43 -18.29
CA PRO A 64 4.65 -11.25 -17.41
C PRO A 64 3.40 -11.17 -16.51
N SER A 65 2.46 -12.12 -16.57
CA SER A 65 1.20 -12.05 -15.81
C SER A 65 1.44 -11.93 -14.30
N ASP A 66 2.37 -12.73 -13.76
CA ASP A 66 2.69 -12.74 -12.32
C ASP A 66 3.54 -11.54 -11.84
N TYR A 67 3.76 -10.52 -12.70
CA TYR A 67 4.20 -9.20 -12.22
C TYR A 67 3.03 -8.38 -11.65
N GLY A 68 1.81 -8.67 -12.07
CA GLY A 68 0.59 -7.98 -11.68
C GLY A 68 -0.06 -8.50 -10.40
N ALA A 69 -1.36 -8.22 -10.23
CA ALA A 69 -2.09 -8.60 -9.04
C ALA A 69 -2.64 -10.03 -9.09
N HIS A 70 -2.68 -10.65 -7.91
CA HIS A 70 -3.28 -11.98 -7.65
C HIS A 70 -4.54 -11.84 -6.78
N PRO A 71 -5.66 -11.37 -7.34
CA PRO A 71 -6.83 -10.95 -6.57
C PRO A 71 -7.57 -12.08 -5.84
N ASP A 72 -7.22 -13.34 -6.10
CA ASP A 72 -7.76 -14.50 -5.40
C ASP A 72 -7.11 -14.71 -4.03
N PHE A 73 -5.92 -14.14 -3.82
CA PHE A 73 -5.23 -14.10 -2.54
C PHE A 73 -5.64 -12.88 -1.73
N LYS A 74 -5.55 -13.00 -0.40
CA LYS A 74 -5.99 -11.96 0.52
C LYS A 74 -5.06 -10.76 0.54
N THR A 75 -3.74 -10.99 0.55
CA THR A 75 -2.72 -9.95 0.68
C THR A 75 -1.64 -10.11 -0.37
N GLU A 76 -1.07 -8.99 -0.78
CA GLU A 76 -0.04 -8.91 -1.78
C GLU A 76 0.73 -7.61 -1.64
N TRP A 77 2.04 -7.60 -1.93
CA TRP A 77 2.83 -6.37 -1.92
C TRP A 77 3.96 -6.37 -2.95
N TRP A 78 4.23 -5.19 -3.45
CA TRP A 78 5.35 -4.85 -4.29
C TRP A 78 6.23 -3.89 -3.51
N TYR A 79 7.37 -4.37 -3.08
CA TYR A 79 8.32 -3.68 -2.21
C TYR A 79 9.57 -3.29 -2.99
N PHE A 80 10.00 -2.05 -2.85
CA PHE A 80 11.25 -1.55 -3.40
C PHE A 80 12.03 -0.83 -2.32
N THR A 81 13.33 -1.10 -2.24
CA THR A 81 14.24 -0.35 -1.38
C THR A 81 15.59 -0.21 -2.04
N GLY A 82 16.35 0.82 -1.66
CA GLY A 82 17.67 1.04 -2.26
C GLY A 82 18.53 2.04 -1.52
N ASN A 83 19.81 1.98 -1.86
CA ASN A 83 20.82 2.94 -1.43
C ASN A 83 21.27 3.76 -2.64
N LEU A 84 21.15 5.08 -2.53
CA LEU A 84 21.38 6.05 -3.59
C LEU A 84 22.46 7.04 -3.16
N PHE A 85 23.21 7.53 -4.13
CA PHE A 85 24.28 8.49 -3.94
C PHE A 85 24.18 9.59 -4.99
N SER A 86 24.26 10.85 -4.57
CA SER A 86 24.41 11.98 -5.47
C SER A 86 25.87 12.15 -5.92
N ASP A 87 26.10 12.94 -6.93
CA ASP A 87 27.43 13.20 -7.49
C ASP A 87 28.40 13.81 -6.45
N ASP A 88 27.88 14.56 -5.49
CA ASP A 88 28.65 15.14 -4.38
C ASP A 88 28.88 14.16 -3.20
N GLY A 89 28.38 12.92 -3.32
CA GLY A 89 28.56 11.85 -2.35
C GLY A 89 27.54 11.84 -1.20
N ARG A 90 26.48 12.65 -1.25
CA ARG A 90 25.38 12.56 -0.29
C ARG A 90 24.63 11.24 -0.49
N ARG A 91 24.38 10.54 0.59
CA ARG A 91 23.70 9.24 0.58
C ARG A 91 22.24 9.41 0.95
N PHE A 92 21.40 8.62 0.25
CA PHE A 92 19.98 8.45 0.57
C PHE A 92 19.64 6.97 0.66
N GLY A 93 18.72 6.63 1.54
CA GLY A 93 18.03 5.33 1.54
C GLY A 93 16.56 5.56 1.26
N TYR A 94 15.95 4.76 0.41
CA TYR A 94 14.52 4.84 0.15
C TYR A 94 13.84 3.49 0.32
N GLU A 95 12.55 3.55 0.59
CA GLU A 95 11.60 2.43 0.52
C GLU A 95 10.31 2.95 -0.11
N LEU A 96 9.76 2.19 -1.04
CA LEU A 96 8.45 2.40 -1.63
C LEU A 96 7.75 1.06 -1.74
N THR A 97 6.65 0.91 -1.01
CA THR A 97 5.84 -0.32 -1.01
C THR A 97 4.40 0.00 -1.31
N LEU A 98 3.80 -0.75 -2.21
CA LEU A 98 2.36 -0.79 -2.39
C LEU A 98 1.84 -2.17 -1.97
N PHE A 99 0.87 -2.16 -1.07
CA PHE A 99 0.15 -3.33 -0.57
C PHE A 99 -1.24 -3.37 -1.17
N ARG A 100 -1.71 -4.57 -1.48
CA ARG A 100 -3.10 -4.85 -1.81
C ARG A 100 -3.69 -5.80 -0.77
N SER A 101 -4.86 -5.48 -0.28
CA SER A 101 -5.62 -6.35 0.61
C SER A 101 -7.04 -6.54 0.06
N ALA A 102 -7.45 -7.80 -0.09
CA ALA A 102 -8.83 -8.11 -0.44
C ALA A 102 -9.69 -8.16 0.83
N MET A 103 -10.68 -7.28 0.92
CA MET A 103 -11.59 -7.15 2.06
C MET A 103 -12.69 -8.23 2.08
N ALA A 104 -12.87 -8.94 0.96
CA ALA A 104 -13.82 -10.03 0.82
C ALA A 104 -13.29 -11.07 -0.19
N PRO A 105 -13.61 -12.37 -0.01
CA PRO A 105 -13.20 -13.40 -0.95
C PRO A 105 -13.78 -13.23 -2.35
N PRO A 106 -13.18 -13.83 -3.40
CA PRO A 106 -13.63 -13.70 -4.79
C PRO A 106 -15.09 -14.06 -5.01
N ASP A 107 -15.57 -15.12 -4.37
CA ASP A 107 -16.93 -15.66 -4.53
C ASP A 107 -17.97 -15.03 -3.60
N SER A 108 -17.61 -13.97 -2.89
CA SER A 108 -18.55 -13.28 -2.00
C SER A 108 -19.58 -12.45 -2.76
N LEU A 109 -20.72 -12.19 -2.14
CA LEU A 109 -21.74 -11.28 -2.68
C LEU A 109 -21.23 -9.82 -2.84
N TYR A 110 -20.08 -9.51 -2.23
CA TYR A 110 -19.41 -8.22 -2.29
C TYR A 110 -18.30 -8.18 -3.35
N ALA A 111 -18.15 -9.24 -4.17
CA ALA A 111 -17.12 -9.33 -5.20
C ALA A 111 -17.40 -8.48 -6.46
N VAL A 112 -18.48 -7.68 -6.46
CA VAL A 112 -18.79 -6.76 -7.57
C VAL A 112 -17.78 -5.63 -7.58
N GLU A 113 -17.04 -5.49 -8.68
CA GLU A 113 -16.07 -4.41 -8.90
C GLU A 113 -16.63 -3.49 -9.99
N GLU A 114 -17.47 -2.53 -9.61
CA GLU A 114 -18.10 -1.58 -10.52
C GLU A 114 -18.20 -0.19 -9.89
N GLY A 115 -17.74 0.80 -10.61
CA GLY A 115 -17.77 2.20 -10.18
C GLY A 115 -16.96 2.43 -8.90
N TRP A 116 -17.65 2.69 -7.79
CA TRP A 116 -17.04 2.88 -6.46
C TRP A 116 -17.02 1.61 -5.61
N THR A 117 -17.60 0.52 -6.10
CA THR A 117 -17.65 -0.76 -5.39
C THR A 117 -16.41 -1.56 -5.73
N THR A 118 -15.66 -1.95 -4.72
CA THR A 118 -14.49 -2.82 -4.86
C THR A 118 -14.28 -3.60 -3.57
N ARG A 119 -13.71 -4.79 -3.68
CA ARG A 119 -13.18 -5.55 -2.57
C ARG A 119 -11.70 -5.31 -2.31
N GLN A 120 -11.03 -4.49 -3.15
CA GLN A 120 -9.60 -4.23 -3.07
C GLN A 120 -9.33 -2.92 -2.32
N LEU A 121 -8.49 -3.00 -1.32
CA LEU A 121 -7.89 -1.87 -0.60
C LEU A 121 -6.39 -1.85 -0.92
N TYR A 122 -5.89 -0.68 -1.25
CA TYR A 122 -4.46 -0.45 -1.43
C TYR A 122 -3.94 0.45 -0.32
N MET A 123 -2.76 0.12 0.18
CA MET A 123 -1.99 0.91 1.11
C MET A 123 -0.61 1.15 0.52
N GLY A 124 -0.06 2.32 0.70
CA GLY A 124 1.30 2.66 0.26
C GLY A 124 2.12 3.18 1.40
N HIS A 125 3.36 2.71 1.50
CA HIS A 125 4.40 3.30 2.33
C HIS A 125 5.46 3.90 1.42
N PHE A 126 5.88 5.12 1.75
CA PHE A 126 7.02 5.78 1.15
C PHE A 126 7.90 6.33 2.25
N SER A 127 9.15 5.93 2.27
CA SER A 127 10.11 6.47 3.22
C SER A 127 11.43 6.87 2.56
N LEU A 128 12.06 7.91 3.11
CA LEU A 128 13.34 8.42 2.67
C LEU A 128 14.21 8.76 3.88
N ALA A 129 15.35 8.10 3.97
CA ALA A 129 16.39 8.38 4.93
C ALA A 129 17.45 9.28 4.30
N ASP A 130 17.82 10.35 5.01
CA ASP A 130 18.89 11.27 4.65
C ASP A 130 19.90 11.37 5.79
N PRO A 131 20.92 10.51 5.80
CA PRO A 131 21.94 10.50 6.85
C PRO A 131 22.75 11.80 6.96
N ALA A 132 22.86 12.59 5.88
CA ALA A 132 23.62 13.85 5.91
C ALA A 132 22.96 14.89 6.83
N THR A 133 21.64 14.90 6.90
CA THR A 133 20.87 15.77 7.82
C THR A 133 20.40 15.04 9.08
N GLY A 134 20.53 13.70 9.13
CA GLY A 134 19.98 12.87 10.18
C GLY A 134 18.44 12.79 10.13
N THR A 135 17.83 13.06 8.98
CA THR A 135 16.36 13.09 8.81
C THR A 135 15.86 11.77 8.25
N PHE A 136 14.71 11.33 8.75
CA PHE A 136 13.93 10.24 8.21
C PHE A 136 12.51 10.73 7.94
N HIS A 137 12.08 10.61 6.70
CA HIS A 137 10.72 10.91 6.25
C HIS A 137 9.97 9.60 6.06
N ALA A 138 8.73 9.51 6.55
CA ALA A 138 7.86 8.37 6.36
C ALA A 138 6.43 8.84 6.10
N PHE A 139 5.82 8.27 5.09
CA PHE A 139 4.48 8.61 4.63
C PHE A 139 3.67 7.35 4.38
N GLU A 140 2.37 7.44 4.64
CA GLU A 140 1.42 6.37 4.43
C GLU A 140 0.20 6.91 3.67
N ARG A 141 -0.31 6.12 2.73
CA ARG A 141 -1.54 6.42 1.98
C ARG A 141 -2.42 5.19 1.90
N PHE A 142 -3.72 5.44 1.80
CA PHE A 142 -4.73 4.42 1.56
C PHE A 142 -5.65 4.84 0.42
N SER A 143 -6.06 3.90 -0.41
CA SER A 143 -7.11 4.10 -1.38
C SER A 143 -7.84 2.80 -1.72
N ARG A 144 -9.05 2.95 -2.22
CA ARG A 144 -9.79 1.83 -2.81
C ARG A 144 -9.27 1.54 -4.21
N GLY A 145 -9.25 0.26 -4.60
CA GLY A 145 -9.04 -0.17 -5.98
C GLY A 145 -10.23 0.10 -6.88
N ALA A 146 -10.75 1.35 -6.86
CA ALA A 146 -11.93 1.76 -7.59
C ALA A 146 -11.74 3.14 -8.22
N ALA A 147 -12.52 3.45 -9.26
CA ALA A 147 -12.53 4.74 -9.95
C ALA A 147 -11.13 5.22 -10.43
N GLY A 148 -10.20 4.29 -10.66
CA GLY A 148 -8.83 4.62 -11.08
C GLY A 148 -7.93 5.18 -9.98
N LEU A 149 -8.36 5.17 -8.70
CA LEU A 149 -7.59 5.73 -7.59
C LEU A 149 -6.39 4.84 -7.21
N ALA A 150 -6.54 3.54 -7.29
CA ALA A 150 -5.46 2.59 -7.07
C ALA A 150 -5.71 1.33 -7.90
N GLY A 151 -4.64 0.62 -8.23
CA GLY A 151 -4.73 -0.62 -8.98
C GLY A 151 -3.37 -1.25 -9.26
N ALA A 152 -3.41 -2.46 -9.85
CA ALA A 152 -2.25 -3.18 -10.32
C ALA A 152 -2.62 -3.93 -11.61
N GLU A 153 -1.79 -3.75 -12.64
CA GLU A 153 -1.97 -4.32 -13.99
C GLU A 153 -0.68 -4.99 -14.47
N SER A 154 -0.82 -6.06 -15.23
CA SER A 154 0.25 -6.66 -16.04
C SER A 154 -0.35 -7.62 -17.05
N PRO A 155 0.12 -7.68 -18.32
CA PRO A 155 0.95 -6.69 -19.03
C PRO A 155 0.17 -5.50 -19.62
N PRO A 156 0.74 -4.30 -19.76
CA PRO A 156 2.05 -3.89 -19.27
C PRO A 156 2.01 -3.70 -17.73
N PHE A 157 3.17 -3.87 -17.10
CA PHE A 157 3.25 -3.72 -15.65
C PHE A 157 3.01 -2.27 -15.21
N ARG A 158 2.05 -2.09 -14.31
CA ARG A 158 1.81 -0.85 -13.61
C ARG A 158 1.08 -1.10 -12.30
N ILE A 159 1.55 -0.45 -11.23
CA ILE A 159 0.89 -0.41 -9.92
C ILE A 159 0.86 1.03 -9.47
N TRP A 160 -0.31 1.48 -8.99
CA TRP A 160 -0.46 2.88 -8.59
C TRP A 160 -1.36 3.03 -7.36
N LEU A 161 -1.11 4.11 -6.64
CA LEU A 161 -1.92 4.57 -5.52
C LEU A 161 -2.01 6.10 -5.58
N ASN A 162 -3.10 6.61 -6.12
CA ASN A 162 -3.28 8.01 -6.50
C ASN A 162 -2.19 8.44 -7.51
N ASP A 163 -1.25 9.29 -7.08
CA ASP A 163 -0.12 9.79 -7.87
C ASP A 163 1.22 9.08 -7.56
N TRP A 164 1.23 8.10 -6.67
CA TRP A 164 2.36 7.19 -6.54
C TRP A 164 2.25 6.09 -7.60
N ASP A 165 3.32 5.87 -8.34
CA ASP A 165 3.31 5.01 -9.53
C ASP A 165 4.58 4.16 -9.64
N MET A 166 4.40 2.91 -10.00
CA MET A 166 5.46 1.95 -10.32
C MET A 166 5.10 1.32 -11.66
N ALA A 167 5.82 1.64 -12.73
CA ALA A 167 5.43 1.18 -14.06
C ALA A 167 6.62 0.85 -14.96
N SER A 168 6.42 -0.07 -15.90
CA SER A 168 7.35 -0.25 -17.03
C SER A 168 7.43 1.02 -17.86
N VAL A 169 8.65 1.46 -18.18
CA VAL A 169 8.90 2.73 -18.88
C VAL A 169 8.31 2.73 -20.30
N ASP A 170 8.35 1.57 -20.97
CA ASP A 170 7.82 1.41 -22.32
C ASP A 170 6.65 0.42 -22.34
N PRO A 171 5.40 0.89 -22.27
CA PRO A 171 4.24 0.02 -22.31
C PRO A 171 4.01 -0.68 -23.65
N SER A 172 4.72 -0.29 -24.72
CA SER A 172 4.67 -1.00 -26.02
C SER A 172 5.45 -2.33 -25.98
N ARG A 173 6.36 -2.48 -25.02
CA ARG A 173 7.09 -3.73 -24.71
C ARG A 173 6.45 -4.43 -23.52
N ALA A 174 5.16 -4.72 -23.64
CA ALA A 174 4.33 -5.16 -22.54
C ALA A 174 4.83 -6.42 -21.80
N ASP A 175 5.59 -7.28 -22.49
CA ASP A 175 6.17 -8.50 -21.92
C ASP A 175 7.46 -8.23 -21.10
N GLU A 176 8.00 -7.01 -21.17
CA GLU A 176 9.24 -6.64 -20.48
C GLU A 176 8.93 -5.81 -19.25
N LEU A 177 9.41 -6.27 -18.09
CA LEU A 177 9.23 -5.53 -16.84
C LEU A 177 10.12 -4.28 -16.80
N PHE A 178 11.36 -4.40 -17.25
CA PHE A 178 12.38 -3.34 -17.15
C PHE A 178 12.61 -2.62 -18.48
N PRO A 179 13.02 -1.31 -18.44
CA PRO A 179 13.22 -0.47 -17.27
C PRO A 179 11.92 -0.21 -16.51
N LEU A 180 12.00 -0.15 -15.17
CA LEU A 180 10.91 0.31 -14.31
C LEU A 180 11.12 1.77 -13.94
N ARG A 181 10.03 2.53 -13.79
CA ARG A 181 10.02 3.85 -13.16
C ARG A 181 9.25 3.80 -11.86
N LEU A 182 9.82 4.37 -10.81
CA LEU A 182 9.18 4.59 -9.51
C LEU A 182 9.01 6.08 -9.28
N GLN A 183 7.78 6.51 -8.99
CA GLN A 183 7.47 7.89 -8.66
C GLN A 183 6.62 7.96 -7.40
N SER A 184 7.07 8.76 -6.46
CA SER A 184 6.34 9.07 -5.23
C SER A 184 6.68 10.47 -4.77
N GLU A 185 5.67 11.24 -4.36
CA GLU A 185 5.84 12.56 -3.76
C GLU A 185 4.87 12.70 -2.57
N GLU A 186 5.39 13.23 -1.45
CA GLU A 186 4.60 13.64 -0.30
C GLU A 186 5.29 14.78 0.44
N ASN A 187 4.56 15.90 0.66
CA ASN A 187 5.04 17.03 1.46
C ASN A 187 6.41 17.62 1.03
N GLY A 188 6.70 17.62 -0.28
CA GLY A 188 7.96 18.13 -0.83
C GLY A 188 9.15 17.16 -0.70
N VAL A 189 8.91 15.91 -0.33
CA VAL A 189 9.86 14.81 -0.42
C VAL A 189 9.44 13.91 -1.56
N ALA A 190 10.36 13.62 -2.49
CA ALA A 190 10.01 12.85 -3.68
C ALA A 190 11.14 11.94 -4.17
N ILE A 191 10.76 10.90 -4.87
CA ILE A 191 11.64 10.10 -5.74
C ILE A 191 11.05 10.04 -7.15
N ASP A 192 11.92 10.07 -8.14
CA ASP A 192 11.64 9.75 -9.54
C ASP A 192 12.84 8.94 -10.05
N LEU A 193 12.69 7.62 -10.03
CA LEU A 193 13.79 6.69 -10.23
C LEU A 193 13.50 5.75 -11.40
N THR A 194 14.53 5.45 -12.18
CA THR A 194 14.53 4.40 -13.21
C THR A 194 15.41 3.25 -12.75
N LEU A 195 14.89 2.04 -12.82
CA LEU A 195 15.53 0.82 -12.35
C LEU A 195 15.73 -0.17 -13.49
N ASN A 196 16.91 -0.82 -13.55
CA ASN A 196 17.24 -1.88 -14.50
C ASN A 196 17.77 -3.11 -13.78
N ALA A 197 17.23 -4.29 -14.10
CA ALA A 197 17.73 -5.53 -13.53
C ALA A 197 19.08 -5.91 -14.13
N ILE A 198 20.09 -6.12 -13.28
CA ILE A 198 21.43 -6.61 -13.68
C ILE A 198 21.67 -8.06 -13.29
N LYS A 199 20.67 -8.66 -12.62
CA LYS A 199 20.64 -10.08 -12.30
C LYS A 199 19.28 -10.69 -12.66
N PRO A 200 19.23 -12.01 -12.91
CA PRO A 200 17.95 -12.68 -13.16
C PRO A 200 17.07 -12.65 -11.90
N ILE A 201 15.77 -12.88 -12.12
CA ILE A 201 14.79 -13.10 -11.06
C ILE A 201 15.19 -14.27 -10.16
N VAL A 202 14.95 -14.13 -8.88
CA VAL A 202 15.15 -15.18 -7.86
C VAL A 202 13.79 -15.57 -7.31
N LEU A 203 13.44 -16.84 -7.45
CA LEU A 203 12.26 -17.42 -6.83
C LEU A 203 12.65 -17.85 -5.41
N GLN A 204 12.01 -17.26 -4.40
CA GLN A 204 12.33 -17.51 -2.99
C GLN A 204 11.76 -18.87 -2.51
N GLY A 205 12.31 -19.40 -1.42
CA GLY A 205 11.91 -20.70 -0.88
C GLY A 205 12.14 -21.87 -1.86
N ASP A 206 11.14 -22.73 -2.01
CA ASP A 206 11.17 -23.83 -2.98
C ASP A 206 10.49 -23.38 -4.29
N GLN A 207 11.28 -22.95 -5.26
CA GLN A 207 10.82 -22.49 -6.59
C GLN A 207 9.73 -21.40 -6.51
N GLY A 208 9.82 -20.50 -5.53
CA GLY A 208 8.88 -19.41 -5.32
C GLY A 208 7.77 -19.71 -4.32
N TRP A 209 7.65 -20.93 -3.83
CA TRP A 209 6.79 -21.27 -2.70
C TRP A 209 7.58 -21.14 -1.40
N ASP A 210 7.21 -20.17 -0.58
CA ASP A 210 7.95 -19.80 0.64
C ASP A 210 7.10 -20.04 1.90
N PRO A 211 7.29 -21.18 2.60
CA PRO A 211 6.59 -21.49 3.85
C PRO A 211 6.93 -20.48 4.95
N LYS A 212 5.90 -19.89 5.57
CA LYS A 212 6.06 -18.93 6.68
C LYS A 212 5.87 -19.60 8.06
N GLY A 213 5.29 -20.79 8.11
CA GLY A 213 5.05 -21.49 9.36
C GLY A 213 4.50 -22.91 9.16
N ALA A 214 4.17 -23.58 10.26
CA ALA A 214 3.81 -25.01 10.29
C ALA A 214 2.38 -25.34 9.78
N GLY A 215 1.55 -24.36 9.41
CA GLY A 215 0.18 -24.57 8.94
C GLY A 215 0.12 -24.83 7.43
N ALA A 216 -0.74 -25.74 6.96
CA ALA A 216 -1.00 -25.91 5.54
C ALA A 216 -1.50 -24.57 4.94
N GLY A 217 -0.90 -24.13 3.83
CA GLY A 217 -1.20 -22.84 3.19
C GLY A 217 -0.77 -21.60 4.00
N ASN A 218 0.03 -21.78 5.07
CA ASN A 218 0.74 -20.66 5.71
C ASN A 218 2.07 -20.43 5.00
N ALA A 219 1.97 -19.94 3.78
CA ALA A 219 3.06 -19.73 2.86
C ALA A 219 2.69 -18.58 1.92
N SER A 220 3.67 -18.08 1.20
CA SER A 220 3.49 -17.13 0.12
C SER A 220 4.06 -17.65 -1.19
N TYR A 221 3.66 -17.04 -2.30
CA TYR A 221 4.41 -17.06 -3.54
C TYR A 221 5.26 -15.79 -3.58
N TYR A 222 6.56 -15.96 -3.80
CA TYR A 222 7.53 -14.91 -3.57
C TYR A 222 8.67 -14.94 -4.57
N TYR A 223 8.95 -13.81 -5.19
CA TYR A 223 10.13 -13.63 -6.01
C TYR A 223 10.78 -12.27 -5.78
N SER A 224 12.08 -12.19 -6.07
CA SER A 224 12.89 -10.98 -5.91
C SER A 224 13.70 -10.67 -7.18
N PHE A 225 13.94 -9.38 -7.41
CA PHE A 225 15.07 -8.90 -8.17
C PHE A 225 16.07 -8.29 -7.19
N THR A 226 17.12 -9.03 -6.94
CA THR A 226 18.03 -8.80 -5.82
C THR A 226 19.04 -7.68 -6.07
N ARG A 227 19.21 -7.25 -7.33
CA ARG A 227 20.12 -6.17 -7.70
C ARG A 227 19.63 -5.43 -8.92
N LEU A 228 19.24 -4.19 -8.71
CA LEU A 228 18.75 -3.27 -9.74
C LEU A 228 19.69 -2.06 -9.79
N GLU A 229 20.27 -1.77 -10.96
CA GLU A 229 20.87 -0.45 -11.19
C GLU A 229 19.77 0.59 -11.17
N THR A 230 20.02 1.67 -10.44
CA THR A 230 19.03 2.72 -10.19
C THR A 230 19.65 4.08 -10.46
N GLU A 231 18.93 4.91 -11.21
CA GLU A 231 19.28 6.30 -11.48
C GLU A 231 18.01 7.18 -11.43
N GLY A 232 18.16 8.45 -11.18
CA GLY A 232 17.08 9.41 -11.19
C GLY A 232 17.28 10.56 -10.24
N THR A 233 16.20 11.00 -9.58
CA THR A 233 16.19 12.20 -8.74
C THR A 233 15.58 11.91 -7.39
N VAL A 234 16.21 12.41 -6.33
CA VAL A 234 15.67 12.52 -4.97
C VAL A 234 15.45 13.98 -4.65
N THR A 235 14.25 14.32 -4.17
CA THR A 235 13.92 15.67 -3.70
C THR A 235 13.66 15.63 -2.20
N VAL A 236 14.27 16.56 -1.48
CA VAL A 236 14.07 16.81 -0.05
C VAL A 236 13.92 18.33 0.16
N PRO A 237 13.50 18.81 1.35
CA PRO A 237 13.23 20.22 1.56
C PRO A 237 14.37 21.21 1.23
N ASP A 238 15.62 20.74 1.27
CA ASP A 238 16.82 21.56 1.00
C ASP A 238 17.33 21.46 -0.45
N GLY A 239 16.69 20.65 -1.31
CA GLY A 239 17.05 20.57 -2.71
C GLY A 239 16.62 19.31 -3.43
N SER A 240 16.99 19.27 -4.70
CA SER A 240 16.79 18.10 -5.58
C SER A 240 18.16 17.62 -6.05
N PHE A 241 18.38 16.30 -6.04
CA PHE A 241 19.67 15.67 -6.27
C PHE A 241 19.52 14.59 -7.33
N ASP A 242 20.34 14.69 -8.38
CA ASP A 242 20.51 13.56 -9.29
C ASP A 242 21.27 12.46 -8.55
N VAL A 243 20.80 11.25 -8.64
CA VAL A 243 21.32 10.11 -7.89
C VAL A 243 21.51 8.87 -8.74
N THR A 244 22.48 8.05 -8.33
CA THR A 244 22.66 6.69 -8.82
C THR A 244 22.83 5.74 -7.65
N GLY A 245 22.56 4.46 -7.86
CA GLY A 245 22.72 3.47 -6.80
C GLY A 245 22.22 2.08 -7.15
N GLN A 246 21.89 1.34 -6.13
CA GLN A 246 21.37 -0.01 -6.27
C GLN A 246 20.12 -0.19 -5.43
N SER A 247 19.16 -0.92 -6.02
CA SER A 247 17.89 -1.26 -5.39
C SER A 247 17.64 -2.76 -5.35
N TRP A 248 16.66 -3.12 -4.56
CA TRP A 248 16.07 -4.45 -4.41
C TRP A 248 14.58 -4.34 -4.68
N LYS A 249 13.98 -5.37 -5.30
CA LYS A 249 12.54 -5.49 -5.49
C LYS A 249 12.07 -6.85 -4.99
N ASP A 250 11.01 -6.84 -4.18
CA ASP A 250 10.23 -8.02 -3.84
C ASP A 250 8.82 -7.93 -4.39
N HIS A 251 8.25 -9.08 -4.71
CA HIS A 251 6.83 -9.25 -4.93
C HIS A 251 6.37 -10.53 -4.27
N GLU A 252 5.37 -10.40 -3.44
CA GLU A 252 4.91 -11.52 -2.62
C GLU A 252 3.38 -11.48 -2.48
N TRP A 253 2.72 -12.64 -2.63
CA TRP A 253 1.28 -12.75 -2.40
C TRP A 253 0.94 -13.98 -1.57
N SER A 254 -0.04 -13.80 -0.70
CA SER A 254 -0.40 -14.78 0.32
C SER A 254 -1.83 -14.58 0.81
N THR A 255 -2.32 -15.55 1.56
CA THR A 255 -3.56 -15.43 2.35
C THR A 255 -3.29 -15.58 3.85
N SER A 256 -2.17 -16.19 4.23
CA SER A 256 -1.76 -16.38 5.62
C SER A 256 -0.23 -16.33 5.69
N ALA A 257 0.30 -15.24 6.24
CA ALA A 257 1.74 -15.00 6.35
C ALA A 257 2.26 -15.10 7.79
N LEU A 258 1.41 -14.84 8.80
CA LEU A 258 1.79 -14.89 10.22
C LEU A 258 1.11 -16.06 10.93
N GLY A 259 1.84 -16.73 11.80
CA GLY A 259 1.30 -17.69 12.74
C GLY A 259 0.52 -17.01 13.87
N PRO A 260 -0.28 -17.79 14.64
CA PRO A 260 -1.14 -17.22 15.69
C PRO A 260 -0.39 -16.57 16.85
N ASP A 261 0.88 -16.89 17.03
CA ASP A 261 1.75 -16.39 18.10
C ASP A 261 2.80 -15.38 17.58
N GLU A 262 2.73 -15.02 16.29
CA GLU A 262 3.65 -14.08 15.63
C GLU A 262 2.99 -12.71 15.51
N ILE A 263 3.71 -11.65 15.88
CA ILE A 263 3.24 -10.27 15.82
C ILE A 263 3.83 -9.49 14.63
N GLY A 264 4.74 -10.11 13.88
CA GLY A 264 5.43 -9.51 12.74
C GLY A 264 6.69 -10.28 12.40
N TRP A 265 7.50 -9.73 11.53
CA TRP A 265 8.81 -10.26 11.13
C TRP A 265 9.81 -9.12 10.96
N ASP A 266 11.08 -9.43 11.10
CA ASP A 266 12.17 -8.57 10.66
C ASP A 266 12.61 -9.01 9.26
N TRP A 267 12.80 -8.05 8.36
CA TRP A 267 13.29 -8.28 7.02
C TRP A 267 14.52 -7.44 6.74
N PHE A 268 15.50 -8.02 6.09
CA PHE A 268 16.66 -7.28 5.58
C PHE A 268 17.24 -7.96 4.34
N ALA A 269 17.84 -7.14 3.46
CA ALA A 269 18.57 -7.60 2.28
C ALA A 269 19.96 -6.97 2.25
N LEU A 270 20.97 -7.79 1.99
CA LEU A 270 22.37 -7.36 1.90
C LEU A 270 22.88 -7.64 0.49
N GLN A 271 23.40 -6.61 -0.17
CA GLN A 271 24.08 -6.72 -1.45
C GLN A 271 25.59 -6.61 -1.19
N LEU A 272 26.30 -7.72 -1.34
CA LEU A 272 27.74 -7.79 -1.02
C LEU A 272 28.59 -7.35 -2.20
N ASP A 273 29.83 -6.89 -1.93
CA ASP A 273 30.77 -6.41 -2.93
C ASP A 273 31.27 -7.50 -3.90
N ASP A 274 31.21 -8.76 -3.46
CA ASP A 274 31.56 -9.92 -4.29
C ASP A 274 30.43 -10.39 -5.19
N GLY A 275 29.31 -9.65 -5.21
CA GLY A 275 28.17 -9.91 -6.06
C GLY A 275 27.20 -10.96 -5.50
N ARG A 276 27.32 -11.37 -4.24
CA ARG A 276 26.30 -12.19 -3.56
C ARG A 276 25.26 -11.29 -2.89
N GLU A 277 24.08 -11.83 -2.73
CA GLU A 277 23.01 -11.24 -1.94
C GLU A 277 22.57 -12.21 -0.84
N ILE A 278 22.14 -11.64 0.29
CA ILE A 278 21.61 -12.38 1.44
C ILE A 278 20.31 -11.69 1.85
N MET A 279 19.28 -12.50 2.00
CA MET A 279 17.98 -12.10 2.56
C MET A 279 17.69 -12.96 3.79
#